data_c10e88d96b84b5e7d772f1d0521d1820
#
_entry.id   c10e88d96b84b5e7d772f1d0521d1820
#
_cell.length_a   1.000
_cell.length_b   1.000
_cell.length_c   1.000
_cell.angle_alpha   90.00
_cell.angle_beta   90.00
_cell.angle_gamma   90.00
#
_symmetry.space_group_name_H-M   'P 1'
#
loop_
_entity.id
_entity.type
_entity.pdbx_description
1 polymer ?
#
loop_
_entity_poly.entity_id
_entity_poly.type
_entity_poly.pdbx_seq_one_letter_code
_entity_poly.pdbx_strand_id
1 'polypeptide(L)'
;MKEEQLLAYLKANCFGRKKSQTRGQLQRKLGLSKDQLTNMVHRMRCRGLPIAGGPLGYYYAQNAGELHATIRWLEKMVHTLLKSIDGLVKAMESFGPMEAGDEKGGGPGGDSP
;
A
#
# COMPACT_ATOMS: atom_id res chain seq x y z
N MET A 1 -0.99 -16.11 -14.91
CA MET A 1 -0.25 -15.34 -13.93
C MET A 1 -1.15 -14.84 -12.84
N LYS A 2 -0.64 -14.80 -11.63
CA LYS A 2 -1.49 -14.40 -10.50
C LYS A 2 -1.97 -12.97 -10.59
N GLU A 3 -1.13 -12.08 -11.13
CA GLU A 3 -1.54 -10.69 -11.27
C GLU A 3 -2.73 -10.54 -12.20
N GLU A 4 -2.71 -11.29 -13.30
CA GLU A 4 -3.83 -11.27 -14.24
C GLU A 4 -5.09 -11.84 -13.62
N GLN A 5 -4.92 -12.86 -12.78
CA GLN A 5 -6.05 -13.44 -12.08
C GLN A 5 -6.66 -12.45 -11.10
N LEU A 6 -5.81 -11.72 -10.38
CA LEU A 6 -6.30 -10.70 -9.46
C LEU A 6 -7.06 -9.62 -10.21
N LEU A 7 -6.52 -9.16 -11.31
CA LEU A 7 -7.18 -8.12 -12.10
C LEU A 7 -8.54 -8.61 -12.60
N ALA A 8 -8.58 -9.81 -13.17
CA ALA A 8 -9.83 -10.37 -13.66
C ALA A 8 -10.85 -10.53 -12.55
N TYR A 9 -10.40 -10.99 -11.39
CA TYR A 9 -11.29 -11.18 -10.25
C TYR A 9 -11.88 -9.85 -9.80
N LEU A 10 -11.05 -8.81 -9.70
CA LEU A 10 -11.53 -7.50 -9.25
C LEU A 10 -12.53 -6.92 -10.24
N LYS A 11 -12.28 -7.06 -11.54
CA LYS A 11 -13.22 -6.57 -12.54
C LYS A 11 -14.55 -7.28 -12.47
N ALA A 12 -14.53 -8.57 -12.25
CA ALA A 12 -15.75 -9.37 -12.27
C ALA A 12 -16.53 -9.32 -10.97
N ASN A 13 -15.84 -9.25 -9.83
CA ASN A 13 -16.48 -9.43 -8.54
C ASN A 13 -16.41 -8.22 -7.61
N CYS A 14 -15.57 -7.26 -7.93
CA CYS A 14 -15.34 -6.12 -7.06
C CYS A 14 -15.45 -4.81 -7.84
N PHE A 15 -16.41 -4.73 -8.73
CA PHE A 15 -16.60 -3.54 -9.54
C PHE A 15 -17.38 -2.50 -8.75
N GLY A 16 -16.71 -1.40 -8.44
CA GLY A 16 -17.31 -0.34 -7.66
C GLY A 16 -17.08 -0.52 -6.16
N ARG A 17 -17.09 0.58 -5.45
CA ARG A 17 -16.79 0.63 -4.02
C ARG A 17 -17.66 -0.32 -3.19
N LYS A 18 -18.92 -0.42 -3.54
CA LYS A 18 -19.84 -1.25 -2.75
C LYS A 18 -19.49 -2.72 -2.78
N LYS A 19 -18.72 -3.13 -3.76
CA LYS A 19 -18.32 -4.54 -3.89
C LYS A 19 -16.88 -4.78 -3.50
N SER A 20 -16.27 -3.85 -2.74
CA SER A 20 -14.92 -4.05 -2.27
C SER A 20 -14.82 -5.29 -1.40
N GLN A 21 -13.66 -5.94 -1.47
CA GLN A 21 -13.38 -7.09 -0.64
C GLN A 21 -12.12 -6.84 0.17
N THR A 22 -12.10 -7.36 1.39
CA THR A 22 -10.97 -7.15 2.27
C THR A 22 -9.74 -7.87 1.75
N ARG A 23 -8.59 -7.44 2.23
CA ARG A 23 -7.34 -8.10 1.88
C ARG A 23 -7.38 -9.59 2.21
N GLY A 24 -7.90 -9.92 3.38
CA GLY A 24 -8.00 -11.32 3.78
C GLY A 24 -8.86 -12.15 2.86
N GLN A 25 -9.98 -11.58 2.43
CA GLN A 25 -10.86 -12.27 1.49
C GLN A 25 -10.15 -12.54 0.16
N LEU A 26 -9.46 -11.53 -0.35
CA LEU A 26 -8.74 -11.69 -1.62
C LEU A 26 -7.60 -12.68 -1.51
N GLN A 27 -6.89 -12.65 -0.39
CA GLN A 27 -5.81 -13.60 -0.15
C GLN A 27 -6.31 -15.05 -0.19
N ARG A 28 -7.41 -15.29 0.48
CA ARG A 28 -7.98 -16.64 0.51
C ARG A 28 -8.52 -17.07 -0.85
N LYS A 29 -9.22 -16.16 -1.52
CA LYS A 29 -9.81 -16.49 -2.81
C LYS A 29 -8.76 -16.80 -3.87
N LEU A 30 -7.65 -16.11 -3.83
CA LEU A 30 -6.66 -16.20 -4.90
C LEU A 30 -5.37 -16.90 -4.50
N GLY A 31 -5.31 -17.37 -3.27
CA GLY A 31 -4.12 -18.07 -2.79
C GLY A 31 -2.90 -17.17 -2.75
N LEU A 32 -3.05 -15.94 -2.28
CA LEU A 32 -1.98 -14.97 -2.23
C LEU A 32 -1.56 -14.69 -0.79
N SER A 33 -0.27 -14.42 -0.60
CA SER A 33 0.18 -13.90 0.68
C SER A 33 -0.14 -12.42 0.74
N LYS A 34 -0.03 -11.85 1.93
CA LYS A 34 -0.27 -10.42 2.14
C LYS A 34 0.69 -9.59 1.27
N ASP A 35 1.96 -9.98 1.25
CA ASP A 35 2.95 -9.23 0.50
C ASP A 35 2.74 -9.35 -1.00
N GLN A 36 2.36 -10.52 -1.46
CA GLN A 36 2.06 -10.70 -2.88
C GLN A 36 0.92 -9.79 -3.31
N LEU A 37 -0.14 -9.77 -2.52
CA LEU A 37 -1.30 -8.94 -2.84
C LEU A 37 -0.92 -7.45 -2.87
N THR A 38 -0.21 -6.99 -1.84
CA THR A 38 0.19 -5.60 -1.76
C THR A 38 1.07 -5.20 -2.94
N ASN A 39 2.05 -6.05 -3.27
CA ASN A 39 2.97 -5.75 -4.36
C ASN A 39 2.28 -5.77 -5.72
N MET A 40 1.34 -6.69 -5.91
CA MET A 40 0.60 -6.75 -7.17
C MET A 40 -0.27 -5.52 -7.36
N VAL A 41 -0.96 -5.10 -6.30
CA VAL A 41 -1.79 -3.89 -6.37
C VAL A 41 -0.92 -2.68 -6.69
N HIS A 42 0.23 -2.60 -6.04
CA HIS A 42 1.14 -1.49 -6.29
C HIS A 42 1.57 -1.45 -7.76
N ARG A 43 2.00 -2.60 -8.29
CA ARG A 43 2.46 -2.66 -9.68
C ARG A 43 1.35 -2.30 -10.66
N MET A 44 0.14 -2.80 -10.41
CA MET A 44 -0.99 -2.51 -11.28
C MET A 44 -1.33 -1.02 -11.27
N ARG A 45 -1.30 -0.40 -10.08
CA ARG A 45 -1.54 1.03 -9.98
C ARG A 45 -0.49 1.83 -10.72
N CYS A 46 0.77 1.40 -10.64
CA CYS A 46 1.85 2.08 -11.35
C CYS A 46 1.67 2.02 -12.85
N ARG A 47 1.02 0.98 -13.35
CA ARG A 47 0.71 0.86 -14.76
C ARG A 47 -0.56 1.61 -15.17
N GLY A 48 -1.19 2.30 -14.23
CA GLY A 48 -2.38 3.09 -14.53
C GLY A 48 -3.68 2.31 -14.47
N LEU A 49 -3.67 1.12 -13.89
CA LEU A 49 -4.91 0.37 -13.73
C LEU A 49 -5.70 0.92 -12.54
N PRO A 50 -7.04 1.04 -12.67
CA PRO A 50 -7.83 1.73 -11.65
C PRO A 50 -8.18 0.83 -10.47
N ILE A 51 -7.16 0.40 -9.75
CA ILE A 51 -7.35 -0.42 -8.55
C ILE A 51 -7.51 0.52 -7.36
N ALA A 52 -8.74 0.65 -6.90
CA ALA A 52 -9.06 1.51 -5.78
C ALA A 52 -8.98 0.74 -4.48
N GLY A 53 -8.94 1.45 -3.37
CA GLY A 53 -8.89 0.81 -2.09
C GLY A 53 -8.96 1.81 -0.96
N GLY A 54 -9.11 1.26 0.24
CA GLY A 54 -9.19 2.04 1.45
C GLY A 54 -9.30 1.09 2.62
N PRO A 55 -9.85 1.56 3.75
CA PRO A 55 -9.98 0.71 4.93
C PRO A 55 -10.81 -0.55 4.70
N LEU A 56 -11.72 -0.52 3.73
CA LEU A 56 -12.61 -1.64 3.48
C LEU A 56 -12.04 -2.70 2.54
N GLY A 57 -10.88 -2.45 1.95
CA GLY A 57 -10.28 -3.41 1.05
C GLY A 57 -10.07 -2.83 -0.34
N TYR A 58 -10.02 -3.71 -1.32
CA TYR A 58 -9.74 -3.32 -2.70
C TYR A 58 -10.96 -3.51 -3.59
N TYR A 59 -11.00 -2.73 -4.67
CA TYR A 59 -12.04 -2.89 -5.67
C TYR A 59 -11.55 -2.27 -6.99
N TYR A 60 -12.24 -2.61 -8.07
CA TYR A 60 -11.96 -2.02 -9.37
C TYR A 60 -12.84 -0.78 -9.48
N ALA A 61 -12.24 0.39 -9.66
CA ALA A 61 -12.99 1.64 -9.63
C ALA A 61 -13.97 1.72 -10.78
N GLN A 62 -15.15 2.21 -10.46
CA GLN A 62 -16.24 2.36 -11.39
C GLN A 62 -16.22 3.73 -12.06
N ASN A 63 -15.63 4.72 -11.42
CA ASN A 63 -15.58 6.08 -11.93
C ASN A 63 -14.40 6.83 -11.31
N ALA A 64 -14.15 8.02 -11.85
CA ALA A 64 -13.02 8.83 -11.41
C ALA A 64 -13.15 9.27 -9.95
N GLY A 65 -14.38 9.47 -9.48
CA GLY A 65 -14.57 9.87 -8.09
C GLY A 65 -14.06 8.84 -7.11
N GLU A 66 -14.25 7.57 -7.43
CA GLU A 66 -13.74 6.51 -6.56
C GLU A 66 -12.21 6.48 -6.56
N LEU A 67 -11.61 6.73 -7.71
CA LEU A 67 -10.15 6.83 -7.78
C LEU A 67 -9.64 8.03 -6.99
N HIS A 68 -10.34 9.15 -7.11
CA HIS A 68 -9.96 10.35 -6.38
C HIS A 68 -9.96 10.10 -4.88
N ALA A 69 -10.96 9.40 -4.38
CA ALA A 69 -11.03 9.08 -2.97
C ALA A 69 -9.83 8.22 -2.54
N THR A 70 -9.45 7.26 -3.38
CA THR A 70 -8.29 6.42 -3.11
C THR A 70 -7.01 7.25 -3.09
N ILE A 71 -6.86 8.15 -4.06
CA ILE A 71 -5.69 9.01 -4.12
C ILE A 71 -5.57 9.86 -2.86
N ARG A 72 -6.68 10.46 -2.42
CA ARG A 72 -6.67 11.27 -1.20
C ARG A 72 -6.28 10.45 0.02
N TRP A 73 -6.78 9.22 0.08
CA TRP A 73 -6.45 8.34 1.19
C TRP A 73 -4.96 8.00 1.20
N LEU A 74 -4.39 7.72 0.02
CA LEU A 74 -2.97 7.42 -0.08
C LEU A 74 -2.11 8.64 0.25
N GLU A 75 -2.53 9.83 -0.20
CA GLU A 75 -1.82 11.07 0.11
C GLU A 75 -1.78 11.31 1.61
N LYS A 76 -2.88 11.01 2.28
CA LYS A 76 -2.93 11.17 3.72
C LYS A 76 -1.94 10.24 4.42
N MET A 77 -1.80 9.02 3.92
CA MET A 77 -0.83 8.08 4.47
C MET A 77 0.60 8.58 4.26
N VAL A 78 0.89 9.12 3.08
CA VAL A 78 2.21 9.70 2.81
C VAL A 78 2.49 10.85 3.78
N HIS A 79 1.51 11.72 3.97
CA HIS A 79 1.67 12.85 4.88
C HIS A 79 1.95 12.40 6.30
N THR A 80 1.25 11.38 6.76
CA THR A 80 1.47 10.82 8.08
C THR A 80 2.89 10.26 8.22
N LEU A 81 3.34 9.56 7.18
CA LEU A 81 4.69 9.01 7.20
C LEU A 81 5.75 10.11 7.22
N LEU A 82 5.53 11.19 6.48
CA LEU A 82 6.46 12.31 6.49
C LEU A 82 6.59 12.93 7.86
N LYS A 83 5.48 13.02 8.59
CA LYS A 83 5.52 13.54 9.96
C LYS A 83 6.34 12.64 10.87
N SER A 84 6.21 11.34 10.69
CA SER A 84 7.00 10.39 11.47
C SER A 84 8.48 10.54 11.18
N ILE A 85 8.81 10.71 9.91
CA ILE A 85 10.21 10.91 9.51
C ILE A 85 10.75 12.18 10.14
N ASP A 86 9.99 13.27 10.08
CA ASP A 86 10.41 14.53 10.70
C ASP A 86 10.67 14.35 12.20
N GLY A 87 9.80 13.64 12.87
CA GLY A 87 9.96 13.41 14.30
C GLY A 87 11.22 12.63 14.59
N LEU A 88 11.50 11.62 13.79
CA LEU A 88 12.70 10.82 13.97
C LEU A 88 13.96 11.61 13.69
N VAL A 89 13.93 12.48 12.67
CA VAL A 89 15.06 13.35 12.40
C VAL A 89 15.34 14.26 13.58
N LYS A 90 14.29 14.83 14.17
CA LYS A 90 14.47 15.67 15.35
C LYS A 90 15.03 14.87 16.52
N ALA A 91 14.57 13.64 16.67
CA ALA A 91 15.06 12.80 17.75
C ALA A 91 16.55 12.50 17.62
N MET A 92 17.06 12.45 16.39
CA MET A 92 18.48 12.20 16.17
C MET A 92 19.34 13.28 16.82
N GLU A 93 18.84 14.48 16.89
CA GLU A 93 19.61 15.59 17.46
C GLU A 93 19.96 15.37 18.94
N SER A 94 19.15 14.61 19.63
CA SER A 94 19.41 14.36 21.06
C SER A 94 20.53 13.35 21.29
N PHE A 95 20.96 12.65 20.23
CA PHE A 95 22.02 11.66 20.36
C PHE A 95 23.39 12.17 19.93
N GLY A 96 23.47 13.37 19.36
CA GLY A 96 24.73 13.91 18.89
C GLY A 96 25.11 13.32 17.53
N PRO A 97 26.38 13.45 17.14
CA PRO A 97 26.80 13.00 15.83
C PRO A 97 26.60 11.51 15.64
N MET A 98 26.20 11.14 14.42
CA MET A 98 25.99 9.74 14.09
C MET A 98 27.33 9.04 13.94
N GLU A 99 27.42 7.81 14.46
CA GLU A 99 28.63 7.03 14.36
C GLU A 99 28.57 6.10 13.16
N ALA A 100 29.70 5.86 12.54
CA ALA A 100 29.74 5.03 11.35
C ALA A 100 29.21 3.62 11.60
N GLY A 101 29.47 3.08 12.77
CA GLY A 101 28.99 1.73 13.07
C GLY A 101 27.49 1.60 13.03
N ASP A 102 26.81 2.63 13.36
CA ASP A 102 25.35 2.57 13.41
C ASP A 102 24.71 2.34 12.06
N GLU A 103 25.35 2.79 11.03
CA GLU A 103 24.79 2.67 9.70
C GLU A 103 24.64 1.23 9.26
N LYS A 104 25.56 0.41 9.70
CA LYS A 104 25.49 -0.97 9.30
C LYS A 104 24.29 -1.66 9.91
N GLY A 105 24.05 -1.34 11.15
CA GLY A 105 22.93 -1.94 11.78
C GLY A 105 21.66 -1.56 11.15
N GLY A 106 21.64 -0.37 10.68
CA GLY A 106 20.43 0.10 10.13
C GLY A 106 19.99 -0.66 8.98
N GLY A 107 20.72 -1.33 8.60
CA GLY A 107 20.22 -1.95 7.54
C GLY A 107 18.90 -2.40 7.80
N PRO A 108 18.50 -2.29 7.83
CA PRO A 108 17.53 -2.59 7.64
C PRO A 108 16.59 -2.36 7.46
N GLY A 109 16.77 -2.29 7.32
CA GLY A 109 15.98 -1.94 7.07
C GLY A 109 15.03 -2.49 6.94
N GLY A 110 15.17 -2.74 6.79
CA GLY A 110 14.31 -3.14 6.53
C GLY A 110 13.40 -3.46 7.35
N ASP A 111 13.43 -3.48 7.85
CA ASP A 111 12.64 -3.81 8.46
C ASP A 111 11.64 -3.35 8.58
N SER A 112 11.28 -3.25 8.48
CA SER A 112 10.40 -2.97 8.46
C SER A 112 9.64 -2.75 8.55
N PRO A 113 9.10 -2.63 8.68
CA PRO A 113 8.06 -2.26 8.70
C PRO A 113 7.13 -2.21 8.97
#